data_8e8574073e4ccea629c33f758a9eeea2
#
_entry.id   8e8574073e4ccea629c33f758a9eeea2
#
_cell.length_a   1.000
_cell.length_b   1.000
_cell.length_c   1.000
_cell.angle_alpha   90.00
_cell.angle_beta   90.00
_cell.angle_gamma   90.00
#
_symmetry.space_group_name_H-M   'P 1'
#
loop_
_entity.id
_entity.type
_entity.pdbx_description
1 polymer ?
#
loop_
_entity_poly.entity_id
_entity_poly.type
_entity_poly.pdbx_seq_one_letter_code
_entity_poly.pdbx_strand_id
1 'polypeptide(L)'
;KIKWSLDKLVTKEKISKEEGDAIYSRITPIVDLNDAVKDAELVIEVVPEIMDLKKQVYAELDKAAKPEVVFASNTSTLPITEIANTTSRPEKFIGIHFFNPPQLMKLVEVIPGEKTSDDITEMTQEFVKSVNKQAVLCRKDVPGFIINRLFIPMVHEACYLQDRTGATLEEID
;
A
#
# COMPACT_ATOMS: atom_id res chain seq x y z
N LYS A 1 14.04 5.53 10.49
CA LYS A 1 13.30 4.26 10.67
C LYS A 1 13.84 3.15 9.78
N ILE A 2 14.02 3.36 8.46
CA ILE A 2 14.49 2.30 7.51
C ILE A 2 15.85 1.75 7.95
N LYS A 3 16.86 2.63 8.19
CA LYS A 3 18.18 2.20 8.66
C LYS A 3 18.09 1.35 9.94
N TRP A 4 17.29 1.79 10.91
CA TRP A 4 17.09 1.03 12.15
C TRP A 4 16.46 -0.36 11.92
N SER A 5 15.53 -0.47 10.94
CA SER A 5 14.96 -1.79 10.58
C SER A 5 16.02 -2.69 9.95
N LEU A 6 16.88 -2.16 9.09
CA LEU A 6 17.99 -2.89 8.48
C LEU A 6 19.01 -3.32 9.54
N ASP A 7 19.41 -2.41 10.44
CA ASP A 7 20.33 -2.72 11.54
C ASP A 7 19.79 -3.86 12.43
N LYS A 8 18.45 -3.88 12.67
CA LYS A 8 17.82 -5.01 13.39
C LYS A 8 17.89 -6.34 12.63
N LEU A 9 17.74 -6.33 11.30
CA LEU A 9 17.88 -7.54 10.48
C LEU A 9 19.31 -8.06 10.51
N VAL A 10 20.30 -7.17 10.46
CA VAL A 10 21.73 -7.51 10.59
C VAL A 10 22.01 -8.11 12.00
N THR A 11 21.54 -7.45 13.06
CA THR A 11 21.72 -7.94 14.44
C THR A 11 21.08 -9.31 14.67
N LYS A 12 20.00 -9.63 13.95
CA LYS A 12 19.32 -10.94 13.99
C LYS A 12 19.87 -11.93 12.98
N GLU A 13 21.00 -11.63 12.36
CA GLU A 13 21.68 -12.48 11.34
C GLU A 13 20.75 -12.91 10.20
N LYS A 14 19.78 -12.06 9.84
CA LYS A 14 18.85 -12.30 8.71
C LYS A 14 19.40 -11.80 7.38
N ILE A 15 20.26 -10.80 7.43
CA ILE A 15 21.02 -10.25 6.31
C ILE A 15 22.44 -9.91 6.81
N SER A 16 23.42 -9.88 5.90
CA SER A 16 24.75 -9.38 6.24
C SER A 16 24.76 -7.85 6.37
N LYS A 17 25.83 -7.30 6.96
CA LYS A 17 26.00 -5.86 7.05
C LYS A 17 26.13 -5.24 5.66
N GLU A 18 26.89 -5.88 4.79
CA GLU A 18 27.09 -5.48 3.38
C GLU A 18 25.78 -5.42 2.60
N GLU A 19 24.90 -6.43 2.80
CA GLU A 19 23.56 -6.43 2.21
C GLU A 19 22.69 -5.30 2.77
N GLY A 20 22.73 -5.05 4.08
CA GLY A 20 22.02 -3.94 4.72
C GLY A 20 22.45 -2.57 4.18
N ASP A 21 23.76 -2.36 4.04
CA ASP A 21 24.34 -1.15 3.49
C ASP A 21 23.98 -0.99 1.99
N ALA A 22 24.03 -2.07 1.20
CA ALA A 22 23.64 -2.09 -0.20
C ALA A 22 22.13 -1.79 -0.40
N ILE A 23 21.26 -2.28 0.47
CA ILE A 23 19.81 -1.95 0.47
C ILE A 23 19.64 -0.45 0.76
N TYR A 24 20.31 0.06 1.80
CA TYR A 24 20.15 1.45 2.21
C TYR A 24 20.66 2.44 1.15
N SER A 25 21.74 2.09 0.43
CA SER A 25 22.33 2.95 -0.62
C SER A 25 21.42 3.17 -1.84
N ARG A 26 20.40 2.33 -2.04
CA ARG A 26 19.41 2.47 -3.11
C ARG A 26 18.27 3.43 -2.77
N ILE A 27 18.23 3.95 -1.53
CA ILE A 27 17.18 4.84 -1.07
C ILE A 27 17.67 6.27 -1.11
N THR A 28 17.06 7.09 -1.94
CA THR A 28 17.38 8.51 -2.07
C THR A 28 16.23 9.34 -1.50
N PRO A 29 16.40 9.96 -0.33
CA PRO A 29 15.37 10.86 0.22
C PRO A 29 15.35 12.17 -0.58
N ILE A 30 14.18 12.54 -1.10
CA ILE A 30 13.95 13.77 -1.86
C ILE A 30 12.79 14.50 -1.22
N VAL A 31 12.93 15.80 -0.96
CA VAL A 31 11.91 16.62 -0.31
C VAL A 31 10.99 17.28 -1.34
N ASP A 32 11.55 17.74 -2.46
CA ASP A 32 10.77 18.34 -3.53
C ASP A 32 10.02 17.28 -4.32
N LEU A 33 8.71 17.48 -4.50
CA LEU A 33 7.84 16.51 -5.16
C LEU A 33 8.17 16.34 -6.64
N ASN A 34 8.49 17.44 -7.34
CA ASN A 34 8.80 17.38 -8.77
C ASN A 34 10.10 16.61 -9.01
N ASP A 35 11.10 16.85 -8.17
CA ASP A 35 12.36 16.10 -8.24
C ASP A 35 12.18 14.63 -7.90
N ALA A 36 11.28 14.31 -6.98
CA ALA A 36 11.03 12.93 -6.55
C ALA A 36 10.39 12.09 -7.67
N VAL A 37 9.56 12.69 -8.53
CA VAL A 37 8.76 11.94 -9.51
C VAL A 37 9.24 12.06 -10.95
N LYS A 38 10.24 12.91 -11.23
CA LYS A 38 10.69 13.20 -12.60
C LYS A 38 11.15 11.97 -13.40
N ASP A 39 11.70 10.97 -12.70
CA ASP A 39 12.21 9.73 -13.29
C ASP A 39 11.51 8.47 -12.72
N ALA A 40 10.38 8.67 -12.03
CA ALA A 40 9.61 7.56 -11.51
C ALA A 40 8.81 6.87 -12.62
N GLU A 41 8.68 5.56 -12.52
CA GLU A 41 7.78 4.73 -13.34
C GLU A 41 6.50 4.39 -12.55
N LEU A 42 6.62 4.27 -11.22
CA LEU A 42 5.55 4.01 -10.29
C LEU A 42 5.68 4.93 -9.08
N VAL A 43 4.60 5.59 -8.72
CA VAL A 43 4.50 6.40 -7.49
C VAL A 43 3.50 5.74 -6.54
N ILE A 44 3.96 5.37 -5.35
CA ILE A 44 3.09 4.81 -4.30
C ILE A 44 2.92 5.86 -3.21
N GLU A 45 1.71 6.40 -3.07
CA GLU A 45 1.38 7.40 -2.05
C GLU A 45 1.05 6.70 -0.71
N VAL A 46 1.63 7.23 0.37
CA VAL A 46 1.46 6.72 1.75
C VAL A 46 1.24 7.89 2.74
N VAL A 47 0.56 8.95 2.31
CA VAL A 47 0.22 10.08 3.19
C VAL A 47 -0.92 9.69 4.16
N PRO A 48 -1.19 10.48 5.22
CA PRO A 48 -2.28 10.19 6.14
C PRO A 48 -3.62 9.89 5.45
N GLU A 49 -4.43 9.04 6.07
CA GLU A 49 -5.69 8.49 5.54
C GLU A 49 -6.80 9.57 5.55
N ILE A 50 -6.60 10.63 4.78
CA ILE A 50 -7.50 11.77 4.62
C ILE A 50 -7.74 11.99 3.13
N MET A 51 -8.99 11.83 2.68
CA MET A 51 -9.38 11.89 1.27
C MET A 51 -8.91 13.18 0.59
N ASP A 52 -9.20 14.34 1.19
CA ASP A 52 -8.85 15.63 0.61
C ASP A 52 -7.34 15.83 0.47
N LEU A 53 -6.56 15.34 1.46
CA LEU A 53 -5.10 15.37 1.38
C LEU A 53 -4.59 14.51 0.23
N LYS A 54 -5.11 13.29 0.09
CA LYS A 54 -4.72 12.40 -1.02
C LYS A 54 -5.05 13.03 -2.37
N LYS A 55 -6.25 13.61 -2.51
CA LYS A 55 -6.66 14.33 -3.73
C LYS A 55 -5.73 15.49 -4.06
N GLN A 56 -5.34 16.29 -3.07
CA GLN A 56 -4.39 17.39 -3.26
C GLN A 56 -3.02 16.88 -3.74
N VAL A 57 -2.48 15.87 -3.07
CA VAL A 57 -1.18 15.26 -3.43
C VAL A 57 -1.23 14.73 -4.87
N TYR A 58 -2.29 14.02 -5.25
CA TYR A 58 -2.39 13.50 -6.62
C TYR A 58 -2.61 14.60 -7.67
N ALA A 59 -3.29 15.67 -7.35
CA ALA A 59 -3.42 16.82 -8.25
C ALA A 59 -2.06 17.52 -8.50
N GLU A 60 -1.15 17.49 -7.54
CA GLU A 60 0.23 17.98 -7.68
C GLU A 60 1.10 16.96 -8.45
N LEU A 61 1.03 15.68 -8.08
CA LEU A 61 1.73 14.60 -8.77
C LEU A 61 1.38 14.52 -10.26
N ASP A 62 0.10 14.70 -10.60
CA ASP A 62 -0.39 14.62 -11.99
C ASP A 62 0.19 15.70 -12.89
N LYS A 63 0.54 16.85 -12.32
CA LYS A 63 1.21 17.95 -13.03
C LYS A 63 2.71 17.73 -13.18
N ALA A 64 3.34 17.07 -12.18
CA ALA A 64 4.78 16.93 -12.08
C ALA A 64 5.31 15.68 -12.79
N ALA A 65 4.56 14.59 -12.72
CA ALA A 65 4.99 13.30 -13.27
C ALA A 65 4.78 13.21 -14.78
N LYS A 66 5.64 12.43 -15.45
CA LYS A 66 5.50 12.11 -16.87
C LYS A 66 4.17 11.37 -17.15
N PRO A 67 3.60 11.48 -18.37
CA PRO A 67 2.30 10.89 -18.69
C PRO A 67 2.22 9.36 -18.56
N GLU A 68 3.34 8.67 -18.64
CA GLU A 68 3.46 7.22 -18.52
C GLU A 68 3.48 6.69 -17.10
N VAL A 69 3.72 7.55 -16.10
CA VAL A 69 3.84 7.16 -14.69
C VAL A 69 2.55 6.58 -14.15
N VAL A 70 2.65 5.43 -13.51
CA VAL A 70 1.54 4.79 -12.81
C VAL A 70 1.44 5.34 -11.40
N PHE A 71 0.22 5.69 -10.99
CA PHE A 71 -0.09 6.12 -9.62
C PHE A 71 -0.71 5.00 -8.82
N ALA A 72 -0.26 4.86 -7.58
CA ALA A 72 -0.79 3.86 -6.68
C ALA A 72 -0.99 4.44 -5.27
N SER A 73 -2.16 4.22 -4.67
CA SER A 73 -2.41 4.60 -3.28
C SER A 73 -2.35 3.40 -2.35
N ASN A 74 -1.67 3.56 -1.22
CA ASN A 74 -1.65 2.56 -0.14
C ASN A 74 -2.77 2.79 0.89
N THR A 75 -3.86 3.43 0.48
CA THR A 75 -5.03 3.57 1.34
C THR A 75 -5.52 2.21 1.84
N SER A 76 -6.04 2.17 3.07
CA SER A 76 -6.61 0.96 3.65
C SER A 76 -8.12 0.84 3.46
N THR A 77 -8.80 1.96 3.20
CA THR A 77 -10.28 2.00 3.21
C THR A 77 -10.91 2.95 2.20
N LEU A 78 -10.16 3.96 1.72
CA LEU A 78 -10.72 4.99 0.85
C LEU A 78 -10.90 4.46 -0.57
N PRO A 79 -11.98 4.85 -1.28
CA PRO A 79 -12.24 4.43 -2.65
C PRO A 79 -11.15 4.87 -3.62
N ILE A 80 -10.53 3.91 -4.29
CA ILE A 80 -9.49 4.15 -5.30
C ILE A 80 -10.03 4.97 -6.46
N THR A 81 -11.23 4.66 -6.92
CA THR A 81 -11.93 5.36 -8.01
C THR A 81 -12.08 6.86 -7.73
N GLU A 82 -12.41 7.22 -6.48
CA GLU A 82 -12.60 8.61 -6.09
C GLU A 82 -11.29 9.39 -6.12
N ILE A 83 -10.19 8.78 -5.67
CA ILE A 83 -8.85 9.39 -5.72
C ILE A 83 -8.39 9.48 -7.18
N ALA A 84 -8.51 8.41 -7.95
CA ALA A 84 -8.10 8.33 -9.35
C ALA A 84 -8.75 9.42 -10.23
N ASN A 85 -10.03 9.70 -10.00
CA ASN A 85 -10.78 10.70 -10.74
C ASN A 85 -10.29 12.15 -10.52
N THR A 86 -9.37 12.39 -9.60
CA THR A 86 -8.71 13.71 -9.44
C THR A 86 -7.50 13.88 -10.35
N THR A 87 -7.08 12.83 -11.04
CA THR A 87 -5.96 12.84 -11.98
C THR A 87 -6.45 12.84 -13.43
N SER A 88 -5.59 13.24 -14.35
CA SER A 88 -5.87 13.19 -15.81
C SER A 88 -5.68 11.79 -16.39
N ARG A 89 -5.24 10.81 -15.60
CA ARG A 89 -4.87 9.44 -16.00
C ARG A 89 -5.48 8.35 -15.10
N PRO A 90 -6.81 8.36 -14.86
CA PRO A 90 -7.43 7.38 -13.97
C PRO A 90 -7.28 5.93 -14.44
N GLU A 91 -6.99 5.69 -15.73
CA GLU A 91 -6.66 4.37 -16.27
C GLU A 91 -5.29 3.85 -15.81
N LYS A 92 -4.39 4.75 -15.37
CA LYS A 92 -3.06 4.44 -14.80
C LYS A 92 -3.02 4.59 -13.30
N PHE A 93 -4.16 4.52 -12.64
CA PHE A 93 -4.28 4.63 -11.19
C PHE A 93 -4.77 3.33 -10.58
N ILE A 94 -4.14 2.89 -9.46
CA ILE A 94 -4.47 1.62 -8.81
C ILE A 94 -4.28 1.70 -7.29
N GLY A 95 -4.96 0.87 -6.52
CA GLY A 95 -4.69 0.63 -5.11
C GLY A 95 -3.65 -0.47 -4.93
N ILE A 96 -2.65 -0.23 -4.07
CA ILE A 96 -1.69 -1.25 -3.61
C ILE A 96 -1.67 -1.20 -2.09
N HIS A 97 -2.47 -2.02 -1.44
CA HIS A 97 -2.62 -2.01 0.00
C HIS A 97 -1.67 -3.01 0.66
N PHE A 98 -0.59 -2.50 1.25
CA PHE A 98 0.35 -3.26 2.07
C PHE A 98 -0.14 -3.34 3.51
N PHE A 99 -0.02 -4.51 4.12
CA PHE A 99 -0.31 -4.70 5.54
C PHE A 99 0.89 -4.36 6.41
N ASN A 100 0.63 -3.76 7.57
CA ASN A 100 1.67 -3.33 8.50
C ASN A 100 2.08 -4.49 9.44
N PRO A 101 3.37 -4.77 9.64
CA PRO A 101 4.54 -4.11 9.04
C PRO A 101 4.83 -4.63 7.62
N PRO A 102 4.98 -3.74 6.60
CA PRO A 102 5.06 -4.14 5.20
C PRO A 102 6.28 -5.03 4.88
N GLN A 103 7.35 -4.95 5.63
CA GLN A 103 8.52 -5.81 5.44
C GLN A 103 8.30 -7.26 5.89
N LEU A 104 7.31 -7.53 6.77
CA LEU A 104 7.02 -8.87 7.29
C LEU A 104 5.78 -9.50 6.64
N MET A 105 4.74 -8.71 6.45
CA MET A 105 3.48 -9.19 5.91
C MET A 105 3.63 -9.53 4.42
N LYS A 106 3.24 -10.74 4.05
CA LYS A 106 3.38 -11.23 2.68
C LYS A 106 2.25 -10.79 1.76
N LEU A 107 1.06 -10.61 2.31
CA LEU A 107 -0.13 -10.27 1.55
C LEU A 107 -0.10 -8.79 1.11
N VAL A 108 -0.54 -8.54 -0.11
CA VAL A 108 -0.81 -7.20 -0.66
C VAL A 108 -2.10 -7.28 -1.46
N GLU A 109 -3.06 -6.43 -1.15
CA GLU A 109 -4.26 -6.27 -1.99
C GLU A 109 -3.95 -5.36 -3.16
N VAL A 110 -4.39 -5.76 -4.34
CA VAL A 110 -4.33 -4.97 -5.58
C VAL A 110 -5.77 -4.60 -5.94
N ILE A 111 -6.07 -3.31 -5.98
CA ILE A 111 -7.44 -2.79 -6.10
C ILE A 111 -7.52 -1.88 -7.33
N PRO A 112 -7.96 -2.37 -8.49
CA PRO A 112 -8.27 -1.50 -9.62
C PRO A 112 -9.46 -0.60 -9.29
N GLY A 113 -9.35 0.69 -9.61
CA GLY A 113 -10.49 1.60 -9.67
C GLY A 113 -11.36 1.32 -10.91
N GLU A 114 -12.47 2.02 -11.03
CA GLU A 114 -13.44 1.79 -12.11
C GLU A 114 -12.85 1.92 -13.53
N LYS A 115 -11.86 2.80 -13.69
CA LYS A 115 -11.22 3.10 -14.98
C LYS A 115 -9.82 2.50 -15.12
N THR A 116 -9.29 1.86 -14.09
CA THR A 116 -7.96 1.24 -14.17
C THR A 116 -7.92 0.22 -15.28
N SER A 117 -6.91 0.31 -16.15
CA SER A 117 -6.77 -0.62 -17.27
C SER A 117 -6.25 -1.99 -16.81
N ASP A 118 -6.55 -3.01 -17.61
CA ASP A 118 -6.16 -4.40 -17.28
C ASP A 118 -4.65 -4.58 -17.26
N ASP A 119 -3.91 -3.94 -18.17
CA ASP A 119 -2.45 -3.96 -18.22
C ASP A 119 -1.81 -3.36 -16.97
N ILE A 120 -2.36 -2.28 -16.42
CA ILE A 120 -1.91 -1.70 -15.15
C ILE A 120 -2.20 -2.65 -13.99
N THR A 121 -3.33 -3.32 -14.01
CA THR A 121 -3.68 -4.33 -13.00
C THR A 121 -2.71 -5.51 -13.03
N GLU A 122 -2.41 -6.04 -14.21
CA GLU A 122 -1.45 -7.14 -14.42
C GLU A 122 -0.04 -6.72 -14.01
N MET A 123 0.45 -5.57 -14.50
CA MET A 123 1.75 -5.00 -14.13
C MET A 123 1.90 -4.86 -12.61
N THR A 124 0.86 -4.38 -11.94
CA THR A 124 0.88 -4.20 -10.49
C THR A 124 0.96 -5.54 -9.74
N GLN A 125 0.25 -6.56 -10.21
CA GLN A 125 0.35 -7.91 -9.63
C GLN A 125 1.77 -8.49 -9.81
N GLU A 126 2.39 -8.29 -10.97
CA GLU A 126 3.77 -8.71 -11.22
C GLU A 126 4.77 -7.92 -10.36
N PHE A 127 4.58 -6.61 -10.21
CA PHE A 127 5.36 -5.80 -9.28
C PHE A 127 5.29 -6.36 -7.84
N VAL A 128 4.10 -6.66 -7.34
CA VAL A 128 3.91 -7.24 -6.00
C VAL A 128 4.65 -8.58 -5.86
N LYS A 129 4.60 -9.43 -6.87
CA LYS A 129 5.35 -10.71 -6.88
C LYS A 129 6.87 -10.48 -6.92
N SER A 130 7.35 -9.49 -7.68
CA SER A 130 8.78 -9.18 -7.80
C SER A 130 9.42 -8.76 -6.48
N VAL A 131 8.64 -8.21 -5.55
CA VAL A 131 9.07 -7.88 -4.18
C VAL A 131 8.80 -9.00 -3.17
N ASN A 132 8.66 -10.25 -3.64
CA ASN A 132 8.45 -11.47 -2.85
C ASN A 132 7.17 -11.41 -1.98
N LYS A 133 6.10 -10.81 -2.52
CA LYS A 133 4.79 -10.75 -1.86
C LYS A 133 3.73 -11.46 -2.67
N GLN A 134 2.60 -11.72 -2.02
CA GLN A 134 1.45 -12.39 -2.59
C GLN A 134 0.37 -11.36 -2.93
N ALA A 135 0.12 -11.17 -4.22
CA ALA A 135 -0.92 -10.29 -4.69
C ALA A 135 -2.30 -10.95 -4.57
N VAL A 136 -3.25 -10.25 -3.98
CA VAL A 136 -4.67 -10.62 -3.97
C VAL A 136 -5.45 -9.54 -4.69
N LEU A 137 -6.08 -9.91 -5.80
CA LEU A 137 -6.87 -9.00 -6.62
C LEU A 137 -8.24 -8.75 -5.99
N CYS A 138 -8.50 -7.52 -5.55
CA CYS A 138 -9.82 -7.03 -5.17
C CYS A 138 -10.53 -6.49 -6.40
N ARG A 139 -11.33 -7.31 -7.06
CA ARG A 139 -11.94 -6.99 -8.38
C ARG A 139 -12.93 -5.83 -8.34
N LYS A 140 -13.35 -5.38 -7.18
CA LYS A 140 -14.27 -4.25 -6.99
C LYS A 140 -13.68 -3.30 -5.98
N ASP A 141 -13.64 -2.03 -6.35
CA ASP A 141 -13.26 -0.94 -5.45
C ASP A 141 -14.40 -0.69 -4.45
N VAL A 142 -14.31 -1.36 -3.31
CA VAL A 142 -15.26 -1.23 -2.21
C VAL A 142 -14.52 -0.81 -0.94
N PRO A 143 -15.07 0.09 -0.12
CA PRO A 143 -14.43 0.54 1.11
C PRO A 143 -14.02 -0.63 2.02
N GLY A 144 -12.74 -0.64 2.44
CA GLY A 144 -12.17 -1.71 3.26
C GLY A 144 -11.78 -2.98 2.49
N PHE A 145 -11.92 -2.98 1.15
CA PHE A 145 -11.46 -4.01 0.22
C PHE A 145 -11.91 -5.43 0.60
N ILE A 146 -11.03 -6.41 0.68
CA ILE A 146 -11.37 -7.79 1.09
C ILE A 146 -11.05 -8.00 2.57
N ILE A 147 -9.81 -7.77 2.97
CA ILE A 147 -9.33 -8.19 4.30
C ILE A 147 -10.01 -7.41 5.42
N ASN A 148 -10.09 -6.09 5.33
CA ASN A 148 -10.73 -5.29 6.38
C ASN A 148 -12.22 -5.59 6.48
N ARG A 149 -12.89 -5.92 5.38
CA ARG A 149 -14.31 -6.32 5.39
C ARG A 149 -14.55 -7.69 6.03
N LEU A 150 -13.56 -8.56 6.07
CA LEU A 150 -13.61 -9.84 6.77
C LEU A 150 -13.14 -9.71 8.23
N PHE A 151 -12.04 -9.01 8.41
CA PHE A 151 -11.37 -8.90 9.71
C PHE A 151 -12.14 -8.06 10.73
N ILE A 152 -12.67 -6.90 10.32
CA ILE A 152 -13.38 -6.01 11.26
C ILE A 152 -14.64 -6.67 11.85
N PRO A 153 -15.53 -7.31 11.05
CA PRO A 153 -16.65 -8.05 11.62
C PRO A 153 -16.23 -9.22 12.53
N MET A 154 -15.13 -9.91 12.21
CA MET A 154 -14.59 -10.97 13.05
C MET A 154 -14.15 -10.44 14.42
N VAL A 155 -13.45 -9.30 14.45
CA VAL A 155 -13.07 -8.64 15.70
C VAL A 155 -14.30 -8.18 16.50
N HIS A 156 -15.32 -7.63 15.83
CA HIS A 156 -16.57 -7.27 16.50
C HIS A 156 -17.25 -8.50 17.12
N GLU A 157 -17.30 -9.62 16.40
CA GLU A 157 -17.89 -10.85 16.94
C GLU A 157 -17.10 -11.38 18.13
N ALA A 158 -15.78 -11.29 18.13
CA ALA A 158 -14.95 -11.63 19.29
C ALA A 158 -15.30 -10.75 20.51
N CYS A 159 -15.49 -9.44 20.33
CA CYS A 159 -15.95 -8.56 21.40
C CYS A 159 -17.36 -8.96 21.92
N TYR A 160 -18.29 -9.31 21.03
CA TYR A 160 -19.63 -9.79 21.43
C TYR A 160 -19.57 -11.11 22.18
N LEU A 161 -18.68 -12.03 21.80
CA LEU A 161 -18.47 -13.28 22.53
C LEU A 161 -17.99 -13.00 23.96
N GLN A 162 -17.02 -12.11 24.12
CA GLN A 162 -16.55 -11.69 25.45
C GLN A 162 -17.70 -11.16 26.30
N ASP A 163 -18.49 -10.22 25.78
CA ASP A 163 -19.59 -9.60 26.50
C ASP A 163 -20.68 -10.60 26.91
N ARG A 164 -21.01 -11.57 26.04
CA ARG A 164 -22.11 -12.51 26.24
C ARG A 164 -21.73 -13.71 27.08
N THR A 165 -20.49 -14.16 26.99
CA THR A 165 -20.05 -15.42 27.62
C THR A 165 -19.18 -15.19 28.85
N GLY A 166 -18.62 -13.98 29.01
CA GLY A 166 -17.62 -13.69 30.02
C GLY A 166 -16.25 -14.34 29.75
N ALA A 167 -16.05 -14.87 28.52
CA ALA A 167 -14.78 -15.42 28.09
C ALA A 167 -13.67 -14.37 28.13
N THR A 168 -12.48 -14.79 28.52
CA THR A 168 -11.29 -13.92 28.47
C THR A 168 -10.79 -13.74 27.04
N LEU A 169 -9.94 -12.74 26.81
CA LEU A 169 -9.32 -12.55 25.50
C LEU A 169 -8.47 -13.74 25.08
N GLU A 170 -7.77 -14.36 26.05
CA GLU A 170 -6.93 -15.55 25.84
C GLU A 170 -7.75 -16.78 25.46
N GLU A 171 -9.03 -16.86 25.90
CA GLU A 171 -9.92 -17.97 25.54
C GLU A 171 -10.54 -17.80 24.15
N ILE A 172 -10.60 -16.56 23.66
CA ILE A 172 -11.16 -16.24 22.33
C ILE A 172 -10.06 -16.32 21.24
N ASP A 173 -8.79 -15.99 21.56
CA ASP A 173 -7.66 -15.96 20.64
C ASP A 173 -7.14 -17.38 20.31
#